data_9794e077e36f3719be9c1165f11a2bb8
#
_entry.id   9794e077e36f3719be9c1165f11a2bb8
#
_cell.length_a   1.000
_cell.length_b   1.000
_cell.length_c   1.000
_cell.angle_alpha   90.00
_cell.angle_beta   90.00
_cell.angle_gamma   90.00
#
_symmetry.space_group_name_H-M   'P 1'
#
loop_
_entity.id
_entity.type
_entity.pdbx_description
1 polymer ?
#
loop_
_entity_poly.entity_id
_entity_poly.type
_entity_poly.pdbx_seq_one_letter_code
_entity_poly.pdbx_strand_id
1 'polypeptide(L)'
;MRRWLFLALLYPFTVSAASLPPDQEAFWRALRGLCGQAFAGKVVESTSATDAAFAGQTLVMHVRYCGENEIRIPFHVGANRSRTWVITRTATGLRLKHDHRHEDGSEDKVTQYGGDTAAAGTAIRQDFP
;
A
#
# COMPACT_ATOMS: atom_id res chain seq x y z
N MET A 1 46.42 5.12 -45.43
CA MET A 1 45.28 5.70 -44.62
C MET A 1 44.80 4.63 -43.64
N ARG A 2 45.13 4.72 -42.35
CA ARG A 2 44.73 3.76 -41.30
C ARG A 2 43.41 4.23 -40.68
N ARG A 3 42.34 3.47 -40.92
CA ARG A 3 41.03 3.69 -40.29
C ARG A 3 41.03 3.06 -38.89
N TRP A 4 40.92 3.90 -37.84
CA TRP A 4 40.71 3.46 -36.49
C TRP A 4 39.23 3.20 -36.28
N LEU A 5 38.82 1.95 -36.07
CA LEU A 5 37.48 1.61 -35.60
C LEU A 5 37.45 1.77 -34.08
N PHE A 6 36.70 2.78 -33.60
CA PHE A 6 36.37 2.88 -32.18
C PHE A 6 35.20 1.94 -31.87
N LEU A 7 35.51 0.86 -31.16
CA LEU A 7 34.48 -0.03 -30.62
C LEU A 7 33.90 0.62 -29.34
N ALA A 8 32.70 1.18 -29.41
CA ALA A 8 32.00 1.73 -28.26
C ALA A 8 31.45 0.55 -27.44
N LEU A 9 32.05 0.30 -26.28
CA LEU A 9 31.54 -0.65 -25.27
C LEU A 9 30.30 -0.02 -24.59
N LEU A 10 29.11 -0.50 -24.97
CA LEU A 10 27.87 -0.21 -24.27
C LEU A 10 27.82 -1.04 -22.98
N TYR A 11 28.10 -0.40 -21.83
CA TYR A 11 27.85 -1.00 -20.53
C TYR A 11 26.35 -0.97 -20.23
N PRO A 12 25.70 -2.11 -19.94
CA PRO A 12 24.32 -2.10 -19.51
C PRO A 12 24.25 -1.47 -18.10
N PHE A 13 23.58 -0.34 -17.98
CA PHE A 13 23.21 0.22 -16.69
C PHE A 13 22.13 -0.68 -16.09
N THR A 14 22.49 -1.54 -15.15
CA THR A 14 21.53 -2.24 -14.31
C THR A 14 21.00 -1.25 -13.28
N VAL A 15 19.79 -0.74 -13.50
CA VAL A 15 19.04 -0.01 -12.46
C VAL A 15 18.62 -1.04 -11.41
N SER A 16 19.37 -1.10 -10.31
CA SER A 16 18.96 -1.87 -9.15
C SER A 16 17.71 -1.19 -8.56
N ALA A 17 16.59 -1.91 -8.52
CA ALA A 17 15.43 -1.43 -7.78
C ALA A 17 15.85 -1.23 -6.31
N ALA A 18 15.54 -0.06 -5.74
CA ALA A 18 15.84 0.22 -4.34
C ALA A 18 15.15 -0.84 -3.46
N SER A 19 15.93 -1.56 -2.65
CA SER A 19 15.40 -2.55 -1.73
C SER A 19 14.82 -1.84 -0.50
N LEU A 20 13.65 -2.29 -0.04
CA LEU A 20 13.09 -1.83 1.23
C LEU A 20 14.01 -2.20 2.41
N PRO A 21 13.97 -1.47 3.53
CA PRO A 21 14.54 -1.94 4.79
C PRO A 21 14.04 -3.35 5.13
N PRO A 22 14.85 -4.21 5.78
CA PRO A 22 14.50 -5.62 6.01
C PRO A 22 13.15 -5.85 6.69
N ASP A 23 12.80 -5.04 7.70
CA ASP A 23 11.51 -5.14 8.40
C ASP A 23 10.34 -4.73 7.49
N GLN A 24 10.50 -3.71 6.67
CA GLN A 24 9.48 -3.31 5.69
C GLN A 24 9.32 -4.36 4.59
N GLU A 25 10.41 -4.98 4.15
CA GLU A 25 10.36 -6.09 3.19
C GLU A 25 9.65 -7.31 3.78
N ALA A 26 9.89 -7.62 5.06
CA ALA A 26 9.20 -8.71 5.76
C ALA A 26 7.69 -8.40 5.90
N PHE A 27 7.33 -7.17 6.29
CA PHE A 27 5.95 -6.70 6.35
C PHE A 27 5.25 -6.80 4.99
N TRP A 28 5.91 -6.32 3.93
CA TRP A 28 5.40 -6.39 2.55
C TRP A 28 5.12 -7.82 2.11
N ARG A 29 6.08 -8.74 2.35
CA ARG A 29 5.91 -10.17 2.01
C ARG A 29 4.79 -10.83 2.79
N ALA A 30 4.67 -10.53 4.09
CA ALA A 30 3.59 -11.05 4.93
C ALA A 30 2.22 -10.60 4.37
N LEU A 31 2.08 -9.32 4.04
CA LEU A 31 0.85 -8.77 3.49
C LEU A 31 0.51 -9.37 2.12
N ARG A 32 1.49 -9.54 1.24
CA ARG A 32 1.30 -10.25 -0.04
C ARG A 32 0.90 -11.71 0.12
N GLY A 33 1.36 -12.37 1.17
CA GLY A 33 0.97 -13.74 1.51
C GLY A 33 -0.51 -13.89 1.84
N LEU A 34 -1.21 -12.79 2.17
CA LEU A 34 -2.65 -12.74 2.41
C LEU A 34 -3.47 -12.47 1.14
N CYS A 35 -2.84 -12.39 -0.02
CA CYS A 35 -3.50 -12.05 -1.27
C CYS A 35 -4.67 -13.00 -1.58
N GLY A 36 -5.82 -12.42 -1.93
CA GLY A 36 -7.07 -13.14 -2.16
C GLY A 36 -7.88 -13.45 -0.89
N GLN A 37 -7.34 -13.18 0.30
CA GLN A 37 -8.02 -13.44 1.57
C GLN A 37 -8.78 -12.22 2.07
N ALA A 38 -9.95 -12.46 2.66
CA ALA A 38 -10.78 -11.46 3.31
C ALA A 38 -10.97 -11.79 4.80
N PHE A 39 -10.95 -10.75 5.64
CA PHE A 39 -11.02 -10.87 7.09
C PHE A 39 -12.13 -9.99 7.62
N ALA A 40 -13.06 -10.58 8.37
CA ALA A 40 -14.09 -9.84 9.09
C ALA A 40 -13.56 -9.39 10.47
N GLY A 41 -14.01 -8.22 10.89
CA GLY A 41 -13.62 -7.63 12.16
C GLY A 41 -14.67 -6.66 12.69
N LYS A 42 -14.34 -6.03 13.81
CA LYS A 42 -15.15 -5.00 14.47
C LYS A 42 -14.25 -3.96 15.12
N VAL A 43 -14.79 -2.80 15.42
CA VAL A 43 -14.10 -1.79 16.22
C VAL A 43 -13.89 -2.33 17.63
N VAL A 44 -12.65 -2.32 18.10
CA VAL A 44 -12.29 -2.71 19.48
C VAL A 44 -12.00 -1.51 20.36
N GLU A 45 -11.60 -0.39 19.76
CA GLU A 45 -11.32 0.87 20.44
C GLU A 45 -11.65 2.03 19.48
N SER A 46 -12.25 3.09 20.01
CA SER A 46 -12.57 4.30 19.24
C SER A 46 -12.17 5.51 20.10
N THR A 47 -11.33 6.36 19.53
CA THR A 47 -10.83 7.58 20.18
C THR A 47 -11.41 8.85 19.54
N SER A 48 -12.20 8.71 18.49
CA SER A 48 -12.74 9.83 17.71
C SER A 48 -14.25 9.72 17.48
N ALA A 49 -14.95 10.86 17.54
CA ALA A 49 -16.36 10.94 17.16
C ALA A 49 -16.60 10.58 15.68
N THR A 50 -15.57 10.72 14.81
CA THR A 50 -15.64 10.31 13.41
C THR A 50 -15.75 8.80 13.23
N ASP A 51 -15.38 8.03 14.25
CA ASP A 51 -15.44 6.56 14.24
C ASP A 51 -16.86 6.04 14.47
N ALA A 52 -17.81 6.90 14.81
CA ALA A 52 -19.21 6.52 15.05
C ALA A 52 -19.84 5.78 13.85
N ALA A 53 -19.42 6.11 12.63
CA ALA A 53 -19.88 5.42 11.41
C ALA A 53 -19.45 3.94 11.34
N PHE A 54 -18.46 3.54 12.11
CA PHE A 54 -17.95 2.15 12.16
C PHE A 54 -18.58 1.36 13.32
N ALA A 55 -19.16 2.04 14.31
CA ALA A 55 -19.71 1.43 15.51
C ALA A 55 -20.83 0.44 15.17
N GLY A 56 -20.75 -0.77 15.69
CA GLY A 56 -21.75 -1.82 15.45
C GLY A 56 -21.77 -2.40 14.03
N GLN A 57 -20.89 -1.93 13.13
CA GLN A 57 -20.81 -2.45 11.77
C GLN A 57 -19.85 -3.65 11.70
N THR A 58 -20.14 -4.59 10.82
CA THR A 58 -19.16 -5.59 10.40
C THR A 58 -18.16 -4.92 9.48
N LEU A 59 -16.88 -4.99 9.83
CA LEU A 59 -15.79 -4.47 9.03
C LEU A 59 -15.16 -5.64 8.26
N VAL A 60 -14.85 -5.43 6.97
CA VAL A 60 -14.17 -6.45 6.17
C VAL A 60 -13.01 -5.80 5.44
N MET A 61 -11.80 -6.29 5.65
CA MET A 61 -10.66 -6.00 4.79
C MET A 61 -10.45 -7.18 3.82
N HIS A 62 -10.16 -6.87 2.56
CA HIS A 62 -9.86 -7.88 1.54
C HIS A 62 -8.55 -7.53 0.84
N VAL A 63 -7.50 -8.33 1.03
CA VAL A 63 -6.23 -8.16 0.31
C VAL A 63 -6.46 -8.64 -1.13
N ARG A 64 -6.98 -7.75 -1.99
CA ARG A 64 -7.56 -8.12 -3.29
C ARG A 64 -6.57 -8.05 -4.44
N TYR A 65 -5.71 -7.04 -4.45
CA TYR A 65 -4.71 -6.84 -5.50
C TYR A 65 -3.32 -6.80 -4.90
N CYS A 66 -2.39 -7.56 -5.48
CA CYS A 66 -1.04 -7.72 -4.98
C CYS A 66 -0.03 -7.67 -6.13
N GLY A 67 0.19 -6.47 -6.66
CA GLY A 67 1.20 -6.19 -7.67
C GLY A 67 2.61 -6.25 -7.12
N GLU A 68 3.58 -5.97 -7.97
CA GLU A 68 4.99 -5.91 -7.58
C GLU A 68 5.27 -4.76 -6.60
N ASN A 69 4.69 -3.58 -6.88
CA ASN A 69 4.94 -2.35 -6.13
C ASN A 69 3.68 -1.77 -5.46
N GLU A 70 2.53 -2.43 -5.57
CA GLU A 70 1.27 -1.94 -5.03
C GLU A 70 0.41 -3.09 -4.50
N ILE A 71 -0.18 -2.89 -3.32
CA ILE A 71 -1.20 -3.77 -2.74
C ILE A 71 -2.44 -2.93 -2.49
N ARG A 72 -3.61 -3.42 -2.94
CA ARG A 72 -4.91 -2.77 -2.69
C ARG A 72 -5.77 -3.63 -1.78
N ILE A 73 -6.28 -2.98 -0.74
CA ILE A 73 -7.08 -3.60 0.30
C ILE A 73 -8.40 -2.85 0.41
N PRO A 74 -9.45 -3.22 -0.37
CA PRO A 74 -10.80 -2.74 -0.11
C PRO A 74 -11.18 -2.97 1.35
N PHE A 75 -11.73 -1.93 1.96
CA PHE A 75 -12.20 -1.93 3.34
C PHE A 75 -13.68 -1.58 3.38
N HIS A 76 -14.49 -2.55 3.77
CA HIS A 76 -15.94 -2.43 3.80
C HIS A 76 -16.42 -2.12 5.22
N VAL A 77 -17.40 -1.26 5.33
CA VAL A 77 -18.09 -0.88 6.57
C VAL A 77 -19.58 -1.20 6.39
N GLY A 78 -20.02 -2.35 6.88
CA GLY A 78 -21.34 -2.87 6.55
C GLY A 78 -21.53 -3.01 5.05
N ALA A 79 -22.53 -2.33 4.48
CA ALA A 79 -22.79 -2.31 3.04
C ALA A 79 -21.92 -1.29 2.27
N ASN A 80 -21.22 -0.38 2.95
CA ASN A 80 -20.43 0.67 2.33
C ASN A 80 -19.11 0.11 1.77
N ARG A 81 -18.88 0.28 0.46
CA ARG A 81 -17.73 -0.24 -0.31
C ARG A 81 -16.78 0.87 -0.78
N SER A 82 -16.92 2.09 -0.28
CA SER A 82 -16.26 3.29 -0.81
C SER A 82 -14.76 3.37 -0.54
N ARG A 83 -14.21 2.56 0.36
CA ARG A 83 -12.83 2.70 0.88
C ARG A 83 -11.91 1.63 0.37
N THR A 84 -10.69 2.03 0.00
CA THR A 84 -9.58 1.11 -0.33
C THR A 84 -8.30 1.66 0.25
N TRP A 85 -7.57 0.86 1.02
CA TRP A 85 -6.20 1.17 1.38
C TRP A 85 -5.27 0.75 0.25
N VAL A 86 -4.38 1.65 -0.14
CA VAL A 86 -3.39 1.43 -1.18
C VAL A 86 -2.01 1.54 -0.54
N ILE A 87 -1.29 0.44 -0.49
CA ILE A 87 0.08 0.41 0.02
C ILE A 87 1.02 0.27 -1.16
N THR A 88 1.99 1.18 -1.26
CA THR A 88 2.93 1.25 -2.39
C THR A 88 4.36 1.20 -1.88
N ARG A 89 5.22 0.46 -2.58
CA ARG A 89 6.68 0.53 -2.41
C ARG A 89 7.18 1.83 -3.02
N THR A 90 8.02 2.54 -2.29
CA THR A 90 8.70 3.76 -2.76
C THR A 90 10.21 3.53 -2.78
N ALA A 91 10.96 4.50 -3.27
CA ALA A 91 12.42 4.44 -3.24
C ALA A 91 13.01 4.42 -1.81
N THR A 92 12.25 4.89 -0.81
CA THR A 92 12.73 5.10 0.56
C THR A 92 11.96 4.30 1.61
N GLY A 93 10.89 3.59 1.23
CA GLY A 93 10.07 2.87 2.19
C GLY A 93 8.71 2.47 1.62
N LEU A 94 7.69 2.50 2.49
CA LEU A 94 6.31 2.21 2.13
C LEU A 94 5.48 3.49 2.22
N ARG A 95 4.45 3.57 1.38
CA ARG A 95 3.42 4.63 1.37
C ARG A 95 2.06 4.00 1.57
N LEU A 96 1.26 4.55 2.47
CA LEU A 96 -0.17 4.26 2.59
C LEU A 96 -0.97 5.43 2.06
N LYS A 97 -1.94 5.16 1.19
CA LYS A 97 -2.98 6.09 0.77
C LYS A 97 -4.35 5.47 0.98
N HIS A 98 -5.29 6.30 1.40
CA HIS A 98 -6.70 5.97 1.51
C HIS A 98 -7.43 6.47 0.26
N ASP A 99 -7.80 5.54 -0.63
CA ASP A 99 -8.61 5.83 -1.81
C ASP A 99 -10.08 5.72 -1.42
N HIS A 100 -10.80 6.84 -1.48
CA HIS A 100 -12.22 6.94 -1.15
C HIS A 100 -13.01 7.38 -2.38
N ARG A 101 -14.01 6.58 -2.78
CA ARG A 101 -14.77 6.80 -4.01
C ARG A 101 -16.26 6.71 -3.75
N HIS A 102 -17.04 7.45 -4.56
CA HIS A 102 -18.48 7.31 -4.67
C HIS A 102 -18.85 5.99 -5.39
N GLU A 103 -20.14 5.63 -5.37
CA GLU A 103 -20.62 4.41 -6.03
C GLU A 103 -20.42 4.41 -7.55
N ASP A 104 -20.41 5.59 -8.18
CA ASP A 104 -20.14 5.78 -9.60
C ASP A 104 -18.64 5.69 -9.98
N GLY A 105 -17.77 5.48 -8.97
CA GLY A 105 -16.32 5.39 -9.13
C GLY A 105 -15.59 6.73 -9.14
N SER A 106 -16.29 7.87 -9.08
CA SER A 106 -15.64 9.18 -8.93
C SER A 106 -14.98 9.33 -7.56
N GLU A 107 -13.92 10.13 -7.47
CA GLU A 107 -13.21 10.38 -6.23
C GLU A 107 -14.05 11.23 -5.27
N ASP A 108 -14.06 10.85 -3.99
CA ASP A 108 -14.57 11.68 -2.91
C ASP A 108 -13.64 12.90 -2.69
N LYS A 109 -14.19 13.98 -2.12
CA LYS A 109 -13.38 15.17 -1.77
C LYS A 109 -12.30 14.85 -0.74
N VAL A 110 -12.54 13.87 0.14
CA VAL A 110 -11.59 13.40 1.15
C VAL A 110 -11.07 12.05 0.71
N THR A 111 -10.10 12.07 -0.18
CA THR A 111 -9.45 10.89 -0.74
C THR A 111 -7.93 11.08 -0.81
N GLN A 112 -7.17 10.01 -1.09
CA GLN A 112 -5.70 10.01 -1.28
C GLN A 112 -4.91 10.56 -0.09
N TYR A 113 -5.51 10.64 1.11
CA TYR A 113 -4.79 10.98 2.32
C TYR A 113 -4.00 9.77 2.86
N GLY A 114 -3.01 10.03 3.69
CA GLY A 114 -2.08 9.06 4.25
C GLY A 114 -0.66 9.59 4.23
N GLY A 115 0.31 8.74 4.51
CA GLY A 115 1.70 9.14 4.66
C GLY A 115 2.69 8.10 4.17
N ASP A 116 3.95 8.45 4.27
CA ASP A 116 5.09 7.56 4.03
C ASP A 116 5.64 7.07 5.37
N THR A 117 6.23 5.89 5.40
CA THR A 117 6.93 5.42 6.60
C THR A 117 8.10 6.36 6.91
N ALA A 118 8.16 6.84 8.15
CA ALA A 118 9.26 7.69 8.64
C ALA A 118 10.41 6.85 9.26
N ALA A 119 10.17 5.57 9.56
CA ALA A 119 11.12 4.65 10.18
C ALA A 119 10.95 3.23 9.60
N ALA A 120 11.90 2.35 9.89
CA ALA A 120 11.86 0.97 9.43
C ALA A 120 10.66 0.16 9.97
N GLY A 121 10.09 0.57 11.10
CA GLY A 121 9.02 -0.17 11.77
C GLY A 121 9.47 -1.55 12.23
N THR A 122 8.55 -2.52 12.14
CA THR A 122 8.83 -3.93 12.40
C THR A 122 8.17 -4.79 11.31
N ALA A 123 8.51 -6.07 11.26
CA ALA A 123 7.91 -7.03 10.32
C ALA A 123 6.37 -7.18 10.46
N ILE A 124 5.78 -6.74 11.58
CA ILE A 124 4.35 -6.86 11.87
C ILE A 124 3.65 -5.51 12.07
N ARG A 125 4.38 -4.41 12.07
CA ARG A 125 3.83 -3.07 12.27
C ARG A 125 4.61 -2.03 11.48
N GLN A 126 3.88 -1.22 10.72
CA GLN A 126 4.36 -0.03 10.03
C GLN A 126 3.50 1.17 10.43
N ASP A 127 4.13 2.32 10.67
CA ASP A 127 3.46 3.57 11.00
C ASP A 127 3.59 4.54 9.81
N PHE A 128 2.47 5.20 9.47
CA PHE A 128 2.35 6.13 8.34
C PHE A 128 1.83 7.48 8.88
N PRO A 129 2.70 8.34 9.41
CA PRO A 129 2.33 9.63 9.98
C PRO A 129 1.78 10.63 8.94
#